data_b82d6b5b0b8452a45d820b5e7982f46b
#
_entry.id   b82d6b5b0b8452a45d820b5e7982f46b
#
_cell.length_a   1.000
_cell.length_b   1.000
_cell.length_c   1.000
_cell.angle_alpha   90.00
_cell.angle_beta   90.00
_cell.angle_gamma   90.00
#
_symmetry.space_group_name_H-M   'P 1'
#
loop_
_entity.id
_entity.type
_entity.pdbx_description
1 polymer ?
#
loop_
_entity_poly.entity_id
_entity_poly.type
_entity_poly.pdbx_seq_one_letter_code
_entity_poly.pdbx_strand_id
1 'polypeptide(L)'
;SEKGFKVVAVSNDKGWKLFSEGVANVEVVDDLQSALAIFQPHQRAMEIIESLLGNDFLDDGKRLFSDIKVRVADYVSDATDLTLDASSSYMFDYDDVQVEFDDVKILQKFGKTDPIDLIRIEDDEITLSISVEVQCTIKADFSFYVEDSMDRDEILIGRSMQATSESFNTLLLVTLSG
;
A
#
# COMPACT_ATOMS: atom_id res chain seq x y z
N SER A 1 19.86 -8.20 -0.59
CA SER A 1 20.17 -8.09 -2.01
C SER A 1 21.16 -6.95 -2.21
N GLU A 2 22.30 -7.24 -2.83
CA GLU A 2 23.29 -6.23 -3.21
C GLU A 2 22.64 -5.27 -4.22
N LYS A 3 22.61 -3.98 -3.91
CA LYS A 3 22.21 -2.94 -4.87
C LYS A 3 23.26 -2.93 -5.99
N GLY A 4 22.95 -3.57 -7.11
CA GLY A 4 23.79 -3.52 -8.29
C GLY A 4 23.78 -2.11 -8.87
N PHE A 5 24.95 -1.53 -9.10
CA PHE A 5 25.07 -0.28 -9.86
C PHE A 5 25.05 -0.60 -11.35
N LYS A 6 24.26 0.12 -12.13
CA LYS A 6 24.30 0.11 -13.59
C LYS A 6 25.07 1.34 -14.07
N VAL A 7 26.06 1.13 -14.90
CA VAL A 7 26.88 2.18 -15.50
C VAL A 7 26.40 2.45 -16.92
N VAL A 8 26.03 3.68 -17.22
CA VAL A 8 25.71 4.10 -18.59
C VAL A 8 26.90 4.88 -19.14
N ALA A 9 27.46 4.40 -20.23
CA ALA A 9 28.57 5.05 -20.94
C ALA A 9 28.07 5.62 -22.28
N VAL A 10 28.38 6.87 -22.54
CA VAL A 10 28.08 7.50 -23.84
C VAL A 10 29.30 7.37 -24.73
N SER A 11 29.20 6.55 -25.79
CA SER A 11 30.32 6.36 -26.70
C SER A 11 29.85 5.78 -28.05
N ASN A 12 30.36 6.35 -29.15
CA ASN A 12 30.18 5.82 -30.48
C ASN A 12 31.27 4.80 -30.86
N ASP A 13 32.21 4.51 -29.95
CA ASP A 13 33.32 3.59 -30.21
C ASP A 13 32.83 2.14 -30.18
N LYS A 14 33.15 1.38 -31.22
CA LYS A 14 32.79 -0.04 -31.34
C LYS A 14 33.41 -0.92 -30.25
N GLY A 15 34.58 -0.53 -29.71
CA GLY A 15 35.24 -1.25 -28.64
C GLY A 15 34.44 -1.19 -27.33
N TRP A 16 33.81 -0.04 -27.00
CA TRP A 16 32.92 0.09 -25.86
C TRP A 16 31.64 -0.73 -25.99
N LYS A 17 31.07 -0.78 -27.20
CA LYS A 17 29.88 -1.61 -27.48
C LYS A 17 30.18 -3.10 -27.28
N LEU A 18 31.29 -3.59 -27.83
CA LEU A 18 31.73 -4.96 -27.65
C LEU A 18 32.05 -5.29 -26.18
N PHE A 19 32.62 -4.35 -25.45
CA PHE A 19 32.88 -4.51 -24.02
C PHE A 19 31.59 -4.67 -23.21
N SER A 20 30.58 -3.86 -23.49
CA SER A 20 29.28 -3.93 -22.79
C SER A 20 28.52 -5.24 -23.01
N GLU A 21 28.67 -5.89 -24.16
CA GLU A 21 28.07 -7.21 -24.43
C GLU A 21 28.53 -8.30 -23.45
N GLY A 22 29.74 -8.13 -22.87
CA GLY A 22 30.31 -9.06 -21.89
C GLY A 22 30.12 -8.69 -20.44
N VAL A 23 29.54 -7.53 -20.13
CA VAL A 23 29.44 -6.98 -18.75
C VAL A 23 28.00 -6.57 -18.42
N ALA A 24 27.32 -7.37 -17.63
CA ALA A 24 25.89 -7.22 -17.32
C ALA A 24 25.46 -5.87 -16.74
N ASN A 25 26.41 -5.11 -16.17
CA ASN A 25 26.13 -3.85 -15.46
C ASN A 25 26.55 -2.61 -16.24
N VAL A 26 26.95 -2.75 -17.51
CA VAL A 26 27.37 -1.63 -18.37
C VAL A 26 26.48 -1.55 -19.58
N GLU A 27 25.86 -0.39 -19.78
CA GLU A 27 25.09 -0.07 -20.98
C GLU A 27 25.80 1.03 -21.76
N VAL A 28 25.99 0.85 -23.05
CA VAL A 28 26.63 1.85 -23.92
C VAL A 28 25.61 2.41 -24.89
N VAL A 29 25.46 3.73 -24.83
CA VAL A 29 24.55 4.49 -25.72
C VAL A 29 25.35 5.41 -26.64
N ASP A 30 24.77 5.74 -27.78
CA ASP A 30 25.45 6.46 -28.84
C ASP A 30 25.59 7.97 -28.57
N ASP A 31 24.68 8.53 -27.79
CA ASP A 31 24.59 9.96 -27.55
C ASP A 31 24.10 10.29 -26.13
N LEU A 32 24.30 11.54 -25.74
CA LEU A 32 23.91 12.04 -24.43
C LEU A 32 22.38 12.06 -24.24
N GLN A 33 21.62 12.26 -25.31
CA GLN A 33 20.16 12.29 -25.24
C GLN A 33 19.63 10.91 -24.87
N SER A 34 20.15 9.88 -25.50
CA SER A 34 19.83 8.47 -25.16
C SER A 34 20.22 8.12 -23.73
N ALA A 35 21.38 8.60 -23.24
CA ALA A 35 21.78 8.41 -21.86
C ALA A 35 20.83 9.11 -20.89
N LEU A 36 20.45 10.35 -21.15
CA LEU A 36 19.51 11.10 -20.32
C LEU A 36 18.13 10.46 -20.31
N ALA A 37 17.67 9.90 -21.43
CA ALA A 37 16.40 9.19 -21.49
C ALA A 37 16.33 7.99 -20.54
N ILE A 38 17.46 7.32 -20.28
CA ILE A 38 17.55 6.22 -19.30
C ILE A 38 17.34 6.72 -17.87
N PHE A 39 17.78 7.95 -17.57
CA PHE A 39 17.67 8.54 -16.23
C PHE A 39 16.37 9.30 -15.99
N GLN A 40 15.69 9.77 -17.04
CA GLN A 40 14.43 10.51 -16.91
C GLN A 40 13.33 9.77 -16.16
N PRO A 41 13.07 8.48 -16.38
CA PRO A 41 12.08 7.75 -15.60
C PRO A 41 12.43 7.68 -14.11
N HIS A 42 13.72 7.52 -13.78
CA HIS A 42 14.19 7.52 -12.39
C HIS A 42 14.00 8.88 -11.72
N GLN A 43 14.31 9.97 -12.43
CA GLN A 43 14.11 11.31 -11.92
C GLN A 43 12.64 11.59 -11.64
N ARG A 44 11.75 11.23 -12.56
CA ARG A 44 10.30 11.36 -12.38
C ARG A 44 9.79 10.52 -11.19
N ALA A 45 10.28 9.29 -11.03
CA ALA A 45 9.94 8.46 -9.89
C ALA A 45 10.38 9.10 -8.56
N MET A 46 11.59 9.65 -8.51
CA MET A 46 12.11 10.35 -7.32
C MET A 46 11.30 11.60 -7.00
N GLU A 47 10.94 12.41 -7.99
CA GLU A 47 10.08 13.59 -7.82
C GLU A 47 8.71 13.22 -7.25
N ILE A 48 8.11 12.09 -7.70
CA ILE A 48 6.85 11.57 -7.16
C ILE A 48 7.04 11.13 -5.70
N ILE A 49 8.10 10.37 -5.41
CA ILE A 49 8.39 9.90 -4.05
C ILE A 49 8.60 11.09 -3.09
N GLU A 50 9.39 12.08 -3.49
CA GLU A 50 9.61 13.30 -2.70
C GLU A 50 8.31 14.07 -2.47
N SER A 51 7.46 14.16 -3.49
CA SER A 51 6.15 14.80 -3.39
C SER A 51 5.22 14.07 -2.39
N LEU A 52 5.24 12.74 -2.38
CA LEU A 52 4.43 11.95 -1.44
C LEU A 52 4.95 11.99 0.01
N LEU A 53 6.25 12.17 0.20
CA LEU A 53 6.88 12.27 1.51
C LEU A 53 6.89 13.70 2.07
N GLY A 54 6.77 14.70 1.21
CA GLY A 54 6.79 16.11 1.58
C GLY A 54 5.47 16.56 2.21
N ASN A 55 5.55 17.52 3.15
CA ASN A 55 4.34 18.16 3.69
C ASN A 55 3.67 19.10 2.67
N ASP A 56 4.41 19.54 1.67
CA ASP A 56 3.92 20.33 0.55
C ASP A 56 3.75 19.42 -0.67
N PHE A 57 2.64 18.70 -0.69
CA PHE A 57 2.27 17.93 -1.87
C PHE A 57 2.16 18.86 -3.08
N LEU A 58 2.96 18.65 -4.10
CA LEU A 58 2.67 19.14 -5.44
C LEU A 58 1.30 18.61 -5.87
N ASP A 59 0.60 19.30 -6.75
CA ASP A 59 -0.79 18.94 -7.12
C ASP A 59 -0.94 17.48 -7.55
N ASP A 60 0.07 16.92 -8.24
CA ASP A 60 0.08 15.50 -8.64
C ASP A 60 0.18 14.54 -7.45
N GLY A 61 0.97 14.86 -6.43
CA GLY A 61 1.06 14.05 -5.20
C GLY A 61 -0.24 14.05 -4.40
N LYS A 62 -0.95 15.18 -4.32
CA LYS A 62 -2.27 15.27 -3.68
C LYS A 62 -3.30 14.42 -4.41
N ARG A 63 -3.30 14.46 -5.74
CA ARG A 63 -4.21 13.68 -6.58
C ARG A 63 -3.95 12.20 -6.39
N LEU A 64 -2.70 11.77 -6.48
CA LEU A 64 -2.33 10.37 -6.27
C LEU A 64 -2.73 9.87 -4.87
N PHE A 65 -2.48 10.67 -3.83
CA PHE A 65 -2.88 10.30 -2.47
C PHE A 65 -4.40 10.22 -2.31
N SER A 66 -5.15 11.11 -2.96
CA SER A 66 -6.62 11.03 -3.02
C SER A 66 -7.10 9.76 -3.70
N ASP A 67 -6.48 9.37 -4.82
CA ASP A 67 -6.82 8.14 -5.53
C ASP A 67 -6.49 6.88 -4.69
N ILE A 68 -5.38 6.91 -3.95
CA ILE A 68 -5.02 5.85 -2.99
C ILE A 68 -6.10 5.74 -1.91
N LYS A 69 -6.55 6.85 -1.32
CA LYS A 69 -7.61 6.84 -0.29
C LYS A 69 -8.89 6.19 -0.80
N VAL A 70 -9.35 6.57 -1.98
CA VAL A 70 -10.57 6.02 -2.58
C VAL A 70 -10.44 4.51 -2.76
N ARG A 71 -9.33 4.04 -3.35
CA ARG A 71 -9.13 2.60 -3.59
C ARG A 71 -8.98 1.78 -2.31
N VAL A 72 -8.32 2.33 -1.30
CA VAL A 72 -8.21 1.67 0.02
C VAL A 72 -9.59 1.62 0.70
N ALA A 73 -10.38 2.68 0.61
CA ALA A 73 -11.75 2.71 1.15
C ALA A 73 -12.64 1.65 0.48
N ASP A 74 -12.59 1.55 -0.85
CA ASP A 74 -13.33 0.53 -1.61
C ASP A 74 -12.90 -0.89 -1.17
N TYR A 75 -11.59 -1.15 -1.09
CA TYR A 75 -11.06 -2.44 -0.68
C TYR A 75 -11.47 -2.83 0.75
N VAL A 76 -11.42 -1.88 1.70
CA VAL A 76 -11.82 -2.10 3.09
C VAL A 76 -13.33 -2.37 3.19
N SER A 77 -14.14 -1.62 2.42
CA SER A 77 -15.60 -1.77 2.44
C SER A 77 -16.08 -3.09 1.80
N ASP A 78 -15.30 -3.63 0.85
CA ASP A 78 -15.60 -4.90 0.18
C ASP A 78 -15.10 -6.14 0.97
N ALA A 79 -14.43 -5.94 2.12
CA ALA A 79 -13.92 -7.02 2.94
C ALA A 79 -15.08 -7.84 3.55
N THR A 80 -15.24 -9.09 3.13
CA THR A 80 -16.36 -9.98 3.53
C THR A 80 -15.96 -11.04 4.56
N ASP A 81 -14.69 -11.42 4.62
CA ASP A 81 -14.19 -12.50 5.49
C ASP A 81 -13.60 -11.92 6.79
N LEU A 82 -14.47 -11.32 7.61
CA LEU A 82 -14.07 -10.70 8.86
C LEU A 82 -14.28 -11.65 10.04
N THR A 83 -13.26 -11.81 10.86
CA THR A 83 -13.34 -12.55 12.12
C THR A 83 -13.23 -11.56 13.27
N LEU A 84 -14.24 -11.54 14.14
CA LEU A 84 -14.24 -10.74 15.36
C LEU A 84 -13.69 -11.57 16.51
N ASP A 85 -12.70 -11.02 17.25
CA ASP A 85 -12.27 -11.53 18.54
C ASP A 85 -13.05 -10.77 19.63
N ALA A 86 -14.12 -11.38 20.10
CA ALA A 86 -15.00 -10.81 21.11
C ALA A 86 -15.15 -11.75 22.31
N SER A 87 -15.34 -11.19 23.49
CA SER A 87 -15.60 -11.95 24.71
C SER A 87 -16.72 -11.34 25.54
N SER A 88 -17.54 -12.21 26.15
CA SER A 88 -18.64 -11.79 27.02
C SER A 88 -18.80 -12.79 28.17
N SER A 89 -19.42 -12.35 29.28
CA SER A 89 -19.88 -13.21 30.38
C SER A 89 -21.18 -13.97 30.05
N TYR A 90 -21.83 -13.59 28.97
CA TYR A 90 -23.05 -14.24 28.45
C TYR A 90 -22.74 -14.94 27.15
N MET A 91 -23.51 -15.95 26.77
CA MET A 91 -23.48 -16.49 25.42
C MET A 91 -23.88 -15.39 24.45
N PHE A 92 -23.23 -15.31 23.31
CA PHE A 92 -23.54 -14.30 22.31
C PHE A 92 -23.30 -14.81 20.90
N ASP A 93 -24.09 -14.27 20.00
CA ASP A 93 -23.87 -14.30 18.56
C ASP A 93 -23.66 -12.88 18.05
N TYR A 94 -23.03 -12.73 16.90
CA TYR A 94 -22.90 -11.46 16.24
C TYR A 94 -23.28 -11.56 14.76
N ASP A 95 -23.90 -10.51 14.28
CA ASP A 95 -24.34 -10.36 12.90
C ASP A 95 -23.90 -8.99 12.37
N ASP A 96 -24.07 -8.78 11.07
CA ASP A 96 -23.89 -7.49 10.40
C ASP A 96 -22.56 -6.81 10.71
N VAL A 97 -21.45 -7.57 10.62
CA VAL A 97 -20.12 -7.00 10.77
C VAL A 97 -19.85 -6.07 9.59
N GLN A 98 -19.69 -4.80 9.91
CA GLN A 98 -19.40 -3.74 8.93
C GLN A 98 -18.05 -3.12 9.24
N VAL A 99 -17.28 -2.83 8.19
CA VAL A 99 -16.02 -2.06 8.30
C VAL A 99 -16.21 -0.76 7.56
N GLU A 100 -16.00 0.33 8.29
CA GLU A 100 -15.97 1.68 7.74
C GLU A 100 -14.53 2.14 7.65
N PHE A 101 -14.11 2.58 6.48
CA PHE A 101 -12.82 3.21 6.30
C PHE A 101 -12.83 4.62 6.91
N ASP A 102 -11.87 4.91 7.78
CA ASP A 102 -11.73 6.22 8.41
C ASP A 102 -10.64 7.06 7.74
N ASP A 103 -9.41 6.53 7.65
CA ASP A 103 -8.28 7.26 7.08
C ASP A 103 -7.15 6.32 6.63
N VAL A 104 -6.26 6.84 5.80
CA VAL A 104 -4.99 6.20 5.44
C VAL A 104 -3.86 7.23 5.56
N LYS A 105 -2.74 6.81 6.13
CA LYS A 105 -1.55 7.64 6.28
C LYS A 105 -0.34 6.93 5.72
N ILE A 106 0.49 7.64 4.97
CA ILE A 106 1.80 7.14 4.58
C ILE A 106 2.68 7.13 5.82
N LEU A 107 3.25 5.97 6.13
CA LEU A 107 4.17 5.86 7.26
C LEU A 107 5.46 6.61 6.93
N GLN A 108 5.95 7.43 7.86
CA GLN A 108 7.22 8.13 7.69
C GLN A 108 8.42 7.17 7.74
N LYS A 109 8.27 6.04 8.43
CA LYS A 109 9.26 4.98 8.49
C LYS A 109 8.63 3.68 8.98
N PHE A 110 8.82 2.59 8.24
CA PHE A 110 8.42 1.26 8.65
C PHE A 110 9.67 0.43 8.97
N GLY A 111 10.06 0.38 10.25
CA GLY A 111 11.29 -0.30 10.67
C GLY A 111 12.55 0.34 10.12
N LYS A 112 13.32 -0.40 9.29
CA LYS A 112 14.54 0.07 8.61
C LYS A 112 14.31 0.42 7.14
N THR A 113 13.10 0.24 6.64
CA THR A 113 12.74 0.41 5.22
C THR A 113 12.18 1.80 5.01
N ASP A 114 12.51 2.42 3.90
CA ASP A 114 11.89 3.67 3.50
C ASP A 114 10.38 3.45 3.26
N PRO A 115 9.53 4.44 3.57
CA PRO A 115 8.08 4.28 3.47
C PRO A 115 7.59 4.12 2.03
N ILE A 116 8.39 4.58 1.06
CA ILE A 116 8.10 4.45 -0.37
C ILE A 116 9.35 3.92 -1.05
N ASP A 117 9.21 2.77 -1.69
CA ASP A 117 10.26 2.13 -2.46
C ASP A 117 9.87 2.04 -3.93
N LEU A 118 10.83 2.34 -4.80
CA LEU A 118 10.69 2.11 -6.23
C LEU A 118 10.92 0.63 -6.53
N ILE A 119 9.88 -0.05 -7.00
CA ILE A 119 9.93 -1.48 -7.31
C ILE A 119 10.35 -1.71 -8.76
N ARG A 120 9.75 -0.96 -9.70
CA ARG A 120 9.94 -1.20 -11.13
C ARG A 120 9.70 0.06 -11.94
N ILE A 121 10.46 0.19 -13.02
CA ILE A 121 10.21 1.15 -14.10
C ILE A 121 10.26 0.34 -15.39
N GLU A 122 9.17 0.35 -16.14
CA GLU A 122 9.09 -0.26 -17.47
C GLU A 122 8.35 0.70 -18.39
N ASP A 123 8.96 1.03 -19.52
CA ASP A 123 8.43 1.97 -20.52
C ASP A 123 7.84 3.24 -19.87
N ASP A 124 6.53 3.40 -19.91
CA ASP A 124 5.79 4.52 -19.32
C ASP A 124 5.15 4.20 -17.95
N GLU A 125 5.51 3.05 -17.34
CA GLU A 125 4.97 2.62 -16.07
C GLU A 125 6.00 2.67 -14.95
N ILE A 126 5.59 3.23 -13.81
CA ILE A 126 6.36 3.28 -12.57
C ILE A 126 5.58 2.54 -11.50
N THR A 127 6.17 1.49 -10.90
CA THR A 127 5.57 0.78 -9.77
C THR A 127 6.29 1.12 -8.48
N LEU A 128 5.52 1.62 -7.53
CA LEU A 128 5.95 1.98 -6.18
C LEU A 128 5.36 1.00 -5.15
N SER A 129 6.11 0.73 -4.10
CA SER A 129 5.62 0.12 -2.87
C SER A 129 5.51 1.19 -1.81
N ILE A 130 4.33 1.38 -1.24
CA ILE A 130 4.04 2.43 -0.26
C ILE A 130 3.59 1.77 1.04
N SER A 131 4.32 2.04 2.13
CA SER A 131 3.94 1.60 3.48
C SER A 131 2.91 2.55 4.05
N VAL A 132 1.73 2.03 4.41
CA VAL A 132 0.63 2.83 4.94
C VAL A 132 0.09 2.25 6.24
N GLU A 133 -0.44 3.12 7.08
CA GLU A 133 -1.33 2.79 8.19
C GLU A 133 -2.76 3.07 7.75
N VAL A 134 -3.61 2.04 7.79
CA VAL A 134 -5.04 2.14 7.50
C VAL A 134 -5.79 2.17 8.82
N GLN A 135 -6.70 3.13 8.96
CA GLN A 135 -7.58 3.27 10.11
C GLN A 135 -9.01 2.94 9.69
N CYS A 136 -9.68 2.11 10.46
CA CYS A 136 -11.06 1.71 10.19
C CYS A 136 -11.86 1.58 11.48
N THR A 137 -13.16 1.74 11.37
CA THR A 137 -14.12 1.47 12.45
C THR A 137 -14.89 0.20 12.11
N ILE A 138 -14.82 -0.79 13.00
CA ILE A 138 -15.55 -2.05 12.89
C ILE A 138 -16.80 -1.94 13.73
N LYS A 139 -17.98 -2.23 13.15
CA LYS A 139 -19.28 -2.27 13.81
C LYS A 139 -19.84 -3.66 13.72
N ALA A 140 -20.44 -4.13 14.81
CA ALA A 140 -21.17 -5.40 14.83
C ALA A 140 -22.37 -5.34 15.77
N ASP A 141 -23.41 -6.05 15.40
CA ASP A 141 -24.61 -6.25 16.22
C ASP A 141 -24.49 -7.55 16.99
N PHE A 142 -24.54 -7.44 18.33
CA PHE A 142 -24.47 -8.58 19.25
C PHE A 142 -25.84 -8.90 19.80
N SER A 143 -26.16 -10.20 19.83
CA SER A 143 -27.30 -10.78 20.51
C SER A 143 -26.81 -11.61 21.68
N PHE A 144 -27.31 -11.36 22.90
CA PHE A 144 -26.89 -12.02 24.12
C PHE A 144 -27.96 -12.97 24.63
N TYR A 145 -27.53 -14.15 25.12
CA TYR A 145 -28.40 -15.22 25.53
C TYR A 145 -28.02 -15.76 26.91
N VAL A 146 -29.01 -16.34 27.59
CA VAL A 146 -28.83 -17.18 28.76
C VAL A 146 -29.54 -18.51 28.53
N GLU A 147 -28.99 -19.59 29.05
CA GLU A 147 -29.63 -20.90 29.01
C GLU A 147 -30.73 -20.99 30.10
N ASP A 148 -31.95 -21.37 29.73
CA ASP A 148 -32.99 -21.69 30.71
C ASP A 148 -32.62 -22.97 31.46
N SER A 149 -32.68 -22.91 32.77
CA SER A 149 -32.34 -24.03 33.65
C SER A 149 -33.33 -25.19 33.56
N MET A 150 -34.53 -24.97 33.02
CA MET A 150 -35.57 -25.99 32.95
C MET A 150 -35.59 -26.74 31.61
N ASP A 151 -35.61 -25.99 30.49
CA ASP A 151 -35.78 -26.57 29.17
C ASP A 151 -34.48 -26.57 28.34
N ARG A 152 -33.40 -25.92 28.84
CA ARG A 152 -32.13 -25.68 28.16
C ARG A 152 -32.23 -24.90 26.85
N ASP A 153 -33.33 -24.17 26.72
CA ASP A 153 -33.49 -23.27 25.60
C ASP A 153 -32.68 -21.98 25.79
N GLU A 154 -32.20 -21.43 24.71
CA GLU A 154 -31.51 -20.14 24.71
C GLU A 154 -32.53 -18.99 24.73
N ILE A 155 -32.49 -18.20 25.79
CA ILE A 155 -33.36 -17.03 25.93
C ILE A 155 -32.56 -15.78 25.60
N LEU A 156 -33.00 -15.05 24.58
CA LEU A 156 -32.43 -13.74 24.22
C LEU A 156 -32.70 -12.74 25.35
N ILE A 157 -31.64 -12.22 25.95
CA ILE A 157 -31.70 -11.23 27.04
C ILE A 157 -31.46 -9.81 26.58
N GLY A 158 -30.86 -9.61 25.40
CA GLY A 158 -30.63 -8.27 24.86
C GLY A 158 -29.86 -8.26 23.57
N ARG A 159 -29.82 -7.08 22.96
CA ARG A 159 -29.00 -6.79 21.79
C ARG A 159 -28.24 -5.50 22.01
N SER A 160 -27.03 -5.40 21.42
CA SER A 160 -26.20 -4.20 21.49
C SER A 160 -25.35 -4.08 20.25
N MET A 161 -25.39 -2.93 19.62
CA MET A 161 -24.41 -2.58 18.60
C MET A 161 -23.13 -2.09 19.27
N GLN A 162 -22.01 -2.62 18.87
CA GLN A 162 -20.68 -2.21 19.35
C GLN A 162 -19.86 -1.70 18.16
N ALA A 163 -19.00 -0.74 18.45
CA ALA A 163 -18.06 -0.22 17.47
C ALA A 163 -16.67 -0.12 18.11
N THR A 164 -15.65 -0.51 17.37
CA THR A 164 -14.25 -0.35 17.76
C THR A 164 -13.45 0.23 16.61
N SER A 165 -12.47 1.08 16.93
CA SER A 165 -11.55 1.62 15.94
C SER A 165 -10.26 0.80 15.96
N GLU A 166 -9.85 0.36 14.78
CA GLU A 166 -8.67 -0.45 14.57
C GLU A 166 -7.73 0.23 13.59
N SER A 167 -6.43 -0.04 13.73
CA SER A 167 -5.45 0.38 12.77
C SER A 167 -4.48 -0.76 12.43
N PHE A 168 -4.10 -0.87 11.18
CA PHE A 168 -3.12 -1.85 10.73
C PHE A 168 -2.20 -1.28 9.68
N ASN A 169 -0.97 -1.80 9.65
CA ASN A 169 0.03 -1.41 8.67
C ASN A 169 0.03 -2.40 7.50
N THR A 170 0.07 -1.87 6.28
CA THR A 170 0.13 -2.68 5.07
C THR A 170 1.00 -2.04 4.00
N LEU A 171 1.32 -2.81 2.97
CA LEU A 171 2.05 -2.36 1.79
C LEU A 171 1.08 -2.25 0.61
N LEU A 172 1.06 -1.10 -0.02
CA LEU A 172 0.33 -0.87 -1.25
C LEU A 172 1.30 -0.91 -2.43
N LEU A 173 0.92 -1.65 -3.48
CA LEU A 173 1.60 -1.56 -4.78
C LEU A 173 0.80 -0.61 -5.67
N VAL A 174 1.45 0.46 -6.09
CA VAL A 174 0.84 1.50 -6.92
C VAL A 174 1.58 1.56 -8.24
N THR A 175 0.87 1.30 -9.34
CA THR A 175 1.41 1.45 -10.70
C THR A 175 0.87 2.74 -11.30
N LEU A 176 1.77 3.59 -11.73
CA LEU A 176 1.49 4.85 -12.40
C LEU A 176 1.83 4.69 -13.88
N SER A 177 0.87 4.94 -14.76
CA SER A 177 1.06 5.01 -16.21
C SER A 177 1.07 6.46 -16.67
N GLY A 178 1.98 6.78 -17.59
CA GLY A 178 2.18 8.12 -18.13
C GLY A 178 1.16 8.56 -19.17
#